data_68600decb73e49e757506689af0e33fd
#
_entry.id   68600decb73e49e757506689af0e33fd
#
_cell.length_a   1.000
_cell.length_b   1.000
_cell.length_c   1.000
_cell.angle_alpha   90.00
_cell.angle_beta   90.00
_cell.angle_gamma   90.00
#
_symmetry.space_group_name_H-M   'P 1'
#
loop_
_entity.id
_entity.type
_entity.pdbx_description
1 polymer ?
#
loop_
_entity_poly.entity_id
_entity_poly.type
_entity_poly.pdbx_seq_one_letter_code
_entity_poly.pdbx_strand_id
1 'polypeptide(L)'
;MATNTSEPDPTDGGDFDYTGGTVERPDLVDALDRRVDGDVRFDDYSKRLYATDASAYEVTPIGVVIPESTADVAAVHEYCFEEGIPVLPRGGGTSLAGQTVNEAVVLDLTDEMDGVLSTDPDAETARVQAGAYVGDLNAAVEPAGLKFAPDPAWRDKSAVGGAIGNNSTGAHSLKYGKTDHYVEELEVVLADGTVTTFGEVAVEELRESADPDADGLLPRIHAEVVRILDEEADEIDERFPEMKRNVSGYNLDRLLAEYRGEHGEEGVVNLGRLMAGSEGTLATVTEATVSLVEIPETKAVALLTYDDLLDAMEDVSPILEHDPAAVEVMDDVLLGLAADTPEFEDVVEMLPPGTESVLLVEFYAESDAEGKQKVADLIADRVGEGTGSDADGVTADADRVTADADRVTADADGVATTEADPRPGAAETTSQPRRAAEAMEAHDPDKRERFWKMRKSGLPILLSRTTDEKHISFIEDCAIPPEHLPEYTREFQAILEDNDTFATFYAHAGPGVLHIRPLINTKDVDDVDAMVDIADRVTDAVVRLGGSVSGEHGDGRARTQWNRKLYGDDLWEAFRDLKTAF
;
A
#
# COMPACT_ATOMS: atom_id res chain seq x y z
N MET A 1 -5.80 -58.07 -20.91
CA MET A 1 -4.56 -57.30 -21.01
C MET A 1 -4.78 -56.13 -20.04
N ALA A 2 -4.13 -56.17 -18.91
CA ALA A 2 -4.19 -55.12 -17.92
C ALA A 2 -3.17 -54.06 -18.34
N THR A 3 -3.62 -52.82 -18.60
CA THR A 3 -2.79 -51.66 -18.77
C THR A 3 -2.28 -51.22 -17.41
N ASN A 4 -0.98 -51.38 -17.20
CA ASN A 4 -0.27 -50.93 -16.02
C ASN A 4 -0.16 -49.40 -16.10
N THR A 5 -1.04 -48.67 -15.44
CA THR A 5 -0.85 -47.26 -15.16
C THR A 5 -0.15 -47.17 -13.81
N SER A 6 1.17 -47.09 -13.83
CA SER A 6 1.95 -46.67 -12.67
C SER A 6 1.56 -45.21 -12.37
N GLU A 7 0.97 -44.95 -11.18
CA GLU A 7 0.89 -43.58 -10.67
C GLU A 7 2.32 -43.02 -10.56
N PRO A 8 2.55 -41.78 -11.00
CA PRO A 8 3.87 -41.14 -10.87
C PRO A 8 4.21 -40.99 -9.38
N ASP A 9 5.47 -41.26 -9.04
CA ASP A 9 6.03 -41.09 -7.70
C ASP A 9 6.03 -39.57 -7.39
N PRO A 10 5.35 -39.10 -6.33
CA PRO A 10 5.30 -37.67 -6.00
C PRO A 10 6.62 -37.09 -5.51
N THR A 11 7.70 -37.88 -5.46
CA THR A 11 9.06 -37.46 -5.05
C THR A 11 10.06 -37.40 -6.21
N ASP A 12 9.66 -37.81 -7.41
CA ASP A 12 10.45 -37.59 -8.61
C ASP A 12 9.98 -36.26 -9.20
N GLY A 13 10.82 -35.22 -9.26
CA GLY A 13 10.57 -33.97 -10.01
C GLY A 13 10.43 -34.35 -11.50
N GLY A 14 9.33 -35.05 -11.77
CA GLY A 14 9.15 -35.79 -13.00
C GLY A 14 8.85 -34.86 -14.15
N ASP A 15 9.37 -35.21 -15.32
CA ASP A 15 9.02 -34.70 -16.64
C ASP A 15 7.48 -34.64 -16.86
N PHE A 16 6.79 -33.72 -16.16
CA PHE A 16 5.41 -33.42 -16.47
C PHE A 16 5.39 -32.58 -17.75
N ASP A 17 4.75 -33.11 -18.79
CA ASP A 17 4.63 -32.38 -20.05
C ASP A 17 3.62 -31.24 -19.93
N TYR A 18 4.10 -30.04 -19.54
CA TYR A 18 3.31 -28.79 -19.45
C TYR A 18 2.95 -28.23 -20.83
N THR A 19 3.49 -28.79 -21.93
CA THR A 19 3.20 -28.38 -23.30
C THR A 19 2.30 -29.37 -24.02
N GLY A 20 2.07 -30.55 -23.42
CA GLY A 20 1.25 -31.62 -23.98
C GLY A 20 -0.26 -31.43 -23.86
N GLY A 21 -1.02 -32.17 -24.64
CA GLY A 21 -2.48 -32.18 -24.61
C GLY A 21 -3.15 -31.24 -25.63
N THR A 22 -4.33 -30.69 -25.31
CA THR A 22 -5.07 -29.75 -26.17
C THR A 22 -4.60 -28.34 -25.95
N VAL A 23 -3.36 -28.04 -26.29
CA VAL A 23 -2.82 -26.68 -26.16
C VAL A 23 -3.41 -25.77 -27.23
N GLU A 24 -4.04 -24.71 -26.85
CA GLU A 24 -4.37 -23.60 -27.73
C GLU A 24 -3.08 -22.88 -28.12
N ARG A 25 -2.85 -22.56 -29.42
CA ARG A 25 -1.64 -21.90 -29.94
C ARG A 25 -0.33 -22.74 -29.84
N PRO A 26 -0.29 -23.96 -30.38
CA PRO A 26 0.90 -24.79 -30.30
C PRO A 26 2.15 -24.15 -30.92
N ASP A 27 1.98 -23.30 -31.96
CA ASP A 27 3.10 -22.58 -32.61
C ASP A 27 3.75 -21.57 -31.63
N LEU A 28 2.98 -20.93 -30.74
CA LEU A 28 3.49 -20.03 -29.69
C LEU A 28 4.29 -20.83 -28.66
N VAL A 29 3.74 -21.95 -28.18
CA VAL A 29 4.42 -22.84 -27.21
C VAL A 29 5.75 -23.29 -27.77
N ASP A 30 5.75 -23.89 -29.01
CA ASP A 30 6.96 -24.35 -29.68
C ASP A 30 7.98 -23.23 -29.92
N ALA A 31 7.52 -21.99 -30.10
CA ALA A 31 8.39 -20.84 -30.29
C ALA A 31 9.06 -20.37 -29.00
N LEU A 32 8.33 -20.34 -27.89
CA LEU A 32 8.85 -19.98 -26.58
C LEU A 32 9.76 -21.08 -26.03
N ASP A 33 9.34 -22.33 -26.06
CA ASP A 33 10.10 -23.50 -25.57
C ASP A 33 11.50 -23.61 -26.21
N ARG A 34 11.66 -23.15 -27.45
CA ARG A 34 12.99 -23.13 -28.13
C ARG A 34 13.85 -21.91 -27.79
N ARG A 35 13.30 -20.88 -27.12
CA ARG A 35 13.98 -19.60 -26.89
C ARG A 35 14.40 -19.41 -25.46
N VAL A 36 13.74 -20.06 -24.52
CA VAL A 36 13.99 -19.93 -23.09
C VAL A 36 14.61 -21.22 -22.55
N ASP A 37 15.44 -21.10 -21.54
CA ASP A 37 15.98 -22.23 -20.79
C ASP A 37 14.99 -22.62 -19.66
N GLY A 38 14.12 -21.70 -19.25
CA GLY A 38 13.09 -21.87 -18.22
C GLY A 38 11.85 -22.65 -18.72
N ASP A 39 10.88 -22.84 -17.82
CA ASP A 39 9.67 -23.65 -18.06
C ASP A 39 8.60 -22.90 -18.86
N VAL A 40 8.02 -23.55 -19.87
CA VAL A 40 6.87 -23.07 -20.67
C VAL A 40 5.63 -23.88 -20.33
N ARG A 41 4.63 -23.30 -19.68
CA ARG A 41 3.44 -23.97 -19.13
C ARG A 41 2.16 -23.42 -19.74
N PHE A 42 1.57 -24.11 -20.72
CA PHE A 42 0.35 -23.69 -21.43
C PHE A 42 -0.83 -24.65 -21.21
N ASP A 43 -0.66 -25.62 -20.33
CA ASP A 43 -1.73 -26.54 -19.94
C ASP A 43 -2.83 -25.84 -19.12
N ASP A 44 -4.02 -26.44 -19.12
CA ASP A 44 -5.19 -25.85 -18.43
C ASP A 44 -5.01 -25.75 -16.91
N TYR A 45 -4.21 -26.62 -16.30
CA TYR A 45 -3.96 -26.60 -14.87
C TYR A 45 -3.09 -25.38 -14.50
N SER A 46 -1.97 -25.18 -15.19
CA SER A 46 -1.10 -24.02 -14.99
C SER A 46 -1.85 -22.72 -15.25
N LYS A 47 -2.59 -22.61 -16.36
CA LYS A 47 -3.42 -21.42 -16.62
C LYS A 47 -4.42 -21.11 -15.49
N ARG A 48 -5.01 -22.14 -14.87
CA ARG A 48 -5.93 -21.97 -13.74
C ARG A 48 -5.24 -21.48 -12.47
N LEU A 49 -4.01 -21.91 -12.19
CA LEU A 49 -3.25 -21.42 -11.03
C LEU A 49 -2.93 -19.93 -11.12
N TYR A 50 -2.70 -19.42 -12.33
CA TYR A 50 -2.35 -18.04 -12.58
C TYR A 50 -3.55 -17.15 -13.00
N ALA A 51 -4.76 -17.70 -13.02
CA ALA A 51 -5.97 -16.95 -13.38
C ALA A 51 -6.44 -15.98 -12.29
N THR A 52 -5.94 -16.11 -11.07
CA THR A 52 -6.32 -15.28 -9.91
C THR A 52 -5.10 -14.70 -9.22
N ASP A 53 -5.30 -13.59 -8.51
CA ASP A 53 -4.38 -13.03 -7.52
C ASP A 53 -5.14 -12.82 -6.19
N ALA A 54 -4.69 -11.90 -5.31
CA ALA A 54 -5.40 -11.62 -4.07
C ALA A 54 -6.61 -10.68 -4.25
N SER A 55 -6.90 -10.24 -5.48
CA SER A 55 -8.06 -9.41 -5.83
C SER A 55 -9.34 -10.23 -6.04
N ALA A 56 -10.43 -9.55 -6.36
CA ALA A 56 -11.68 -10.18 -6.74
C ALA A 56 -11.77 -10.64 -8.20
N TYR A 57 -10.70 -10.44 -8.99
CA TYR A 57 -10.70 -10.75 -10.42
C TYR A 57 -10.21 -12.17 -10.73
N GLU A 58 -10.80 -12.77 -11.75
CA GLU A 58 -10.34 -14.03 -12.36
C GLU A 58 -10.22 -13.82 -13.88
N VAL A 59 -8.99 -13.91 -14.41
CA VAL A 59 -8.69 -13.77 -15.84
C VAL A 59 -7.73 -14.89 -16.26
N THR A 60 -8.18 -15.80 -17.12
CA THR A 60 -7.36 -16.91 -17.58
C THR A 60 -6.25 -16.40 -18.51
N PRO A 61 -4.96 -16.64 -18.19
CA PRO A 61 -3.85 -16.23 -19.05
C PRO A 61 -3.78 -17.03 -20.35
N ILE A 62 -3.04 -16.52 -21.34
CA ILE A 62 -2.69 -17.23 -22.57
C ILE A 62 -1.83 -18.45 -22.24
N GLY A 63 -0.84 -18.27 -21.37
CA GLY A 63 0.08 -19.26 -20.87
C GLY A 63 0.98 -18.68 -19.81
N VAL A 64 1.88 -19.48 -19.26
CA VAL A 64 2.84 -19.10 -18.22
C VAL A 64 4.24 -19.49 -18.66
N VAL A 65 5.21 -18.61 -18.44
CA VAL A 65 6.63 -18.91 -18.57
C VAL A 65 7.29 -18.62 -17.23
N ILE A 66 8.13 -19.54 -16.77
CA ILE A 66 8.97 -19.40 -15.58
C ILE A 66 10.40 -19.21 -16.07
N PRO A 67 10.89 -17.97 -16.22
CA PRO A 67 12.22 -17.70 -16.75
C PRO A 67 13.30 -18.01 -15.70
N GLU A 68 14.45 -18.54 -16.14
CA GLU A 68 15.62 -18.75 -15.29
C GLU A 68 16.58 -17.55 -15.29
N SER A 69 16.40 -16.61 -16.23
CA SER A 69 17.34 -15.51 -16.44
C SER A 69 16.71 -14.29 -17.12
N THR A 70 17.38 -13.13 -17.03
CA THR A 70 17.04 -11.92 -17.81
C THR A 70 17.02 -12.22 -19.32
N ALA A 71 17.86 -13.16 -19.81
CA ALA A 71 17.89 -13.53 -21.21
C ALA A 71 16.60 -14.25 -21.64
N ASP A 72 16.02 -15.08 -20.79
CA ASP A 72 14.71 -15.70 -21.04
C ASP A 72 13.60 -14.66 -21.08
N VAL A 73 13.59 -13.73 -20.12
CA VAL A 73 12.62 -12.62 -20.10
C VAL A 73 12.71 -11.81 -21.39
N ALA A 74 13.93 -11.48 -21.85
CA ALA A 74 14.16 -10.74 -23.09
C ALA A 74 13.66 -11.51 -24.32
N ALA A 75 13.93 -12.81 -24.39
CA ALA A 75 13.50 -13.67 -25.50
C ALA A 75 11.96 -13.80 -25.59
N VAL A 76 11.27 -13.85 -24.44
CA VAL A 76 9.80 -13.84 -24.40
C VAL A 76 9.25 -12.51 -24.88
N HIS A 77 9.81 -11.38 -24.36
CA HIS A 77 9.40 -10.04 -24.77
C HIS A 77 9.60 -9.81 -26.27
N GLU A 78 10.81 -10.09 -26.80
CA GLU A 78 11.12 -9.94 -28.22
C GLU A 78 10.09 -10.66 -29.09
N TYR A 79 9.86 -11.95 -28.82
CA TYR A 79 8.94 -12.75 -29.61
C TYR A 79 7.48 -12.28 -29.47
N CYS A 80 7.03 -12.00 -28.26
CA CYS A 80 5.67 -11.56 -28.01
C CYS A 80 5.39 -10.16 -28.59
N PHE A 81 6.39 -9.26 -28.61
CA PHE A 81 6.31 -7.96 -29.25
C PHE A 81 6.14 -8.08 -30.77
N GLU A 82 6.95 -8.93 -31.43
CA GLU A 82 6.84 -9.19 -32.87
C GLU A 82 5.46 -9.75 -33.26
N GLU A 83 4.88 -10.60 -32.43
CA GLU A 83 3.59 -11.26 -32.67
C GLU A 83 2.38 -10.49 -32.10
N GLY A 84 2.59 -9.35 -31.43
CA GLY A 84 1.54 -8.55 -30.81
C GLY A 84 0.83 -9.28 -29.66
N ILE A 85 1.55 -10.08 -28.87
CA ILE A 85 1.04 -10.85 -27.74
C ILE A 85 1.37 -10.10 -26.44
N PRO A 86 0.38 -9.83 -25.56
CA PRO A 86 0.66 -9.20 -24.28
C PRO A 86 1.52 -10.08 -23.36
N VAL A 87 2.46 -9.45 -22.65
CA VAL A 87 3.27 -10.07 -21.60
C VAL A 87 2.92 -9.42 -20.27
N LEU A 88 2.86 -10.21 -19.19
CA LEU A 88 2.52 -9.77 -17.85
C LEU A 88 3.56 -10.29 -16.85
N PRO A 89 4.46 -9.45 -16.32
CA PRO A 89 5.34 -9.85 -15.23
C PRO A 89 4.53 -10.08 -13.95
N ARG A 90 4.88 -11.13 -13.20
CA ARG A 90 4.20 -11.51 -11.98
C ARG A 90 5.21 -11.88 -10.89
N GLY A 91 5.05 -11.27 -9.73
CA GLY A 91 5.67 -11.70 -8.48
C GLY A 91 4.75 -12.64 -7.70
N GLY A 92 4.66 -12.50 -6.40
CA GLY A 92 3.90 -13.40 -5.52
C GLY A 92 2.37 -13.40 -5.68
N GLY A 93 1.80 -12.62 -6.60
CA GLY A 93 0.35 -12.56 -6.82
C GLY A 93 -0.45 -12.01 -5.63
N THR A 94 0.16 -11.17 -4.80
CA THR A 94 -0.46 -10.56 -3.61
C THR A 94 -1.24 -9.28 -3.89
N SER A 95 -1.37 -8.91 -5.14
CA SER A 95 -2.07 -7.73 -5.65
C SER A 95 -3.56 -7.73 -5.30
N LEU A 96 -4.08 -6.61 -4.79
CA LEU A 96 -5.49 -6.45 -4.40
C LEU A 96 -6.35 -5.74 -5.46
N ALA A 97 -5.73 -5.19 -6.52
CA ALA A 97 -6.42 -4.45 -7.58
C ALA A 97 -6.39 -5.15 -8.96
N GLY A 98 -5.94 -6.42 -9.03
CA GLY A 98 -5.97 -7.21 -10.25
C GLY A 98 -4.84 -6.87 -11.25
N GLN A 99 -3.69 -6.38 -10.79
CA GLN A 99 -2.53 -6.05 -11.61
C GLN A 99 -1.91 -7.30 -12.24
N THR A 100 -1.96 -8.44 -11.56
CA THR A 100 -1.22 -9.66 -11.93
C THR A 100 -2.08 -10.73 -12.60
N VAL A 101 -3.26 -10.36 -13.09
CA VAL A 101 -4.16 -11.22 -13.87
C VAL A 101 -4.54 -10.57 -15.20
N ASN A 102 -4.26 -11.25 -16.30
CA ASN A 102 -4.60 -10.76 -17.64
C ASN A 102 -4.64 -11.91 -18.68
N GLU A 103 -5.27 -11.65 -19.82
CA GLU A 103 -5.18 -12.48 -21.02
C GLU A 103 -3.83 -12.18 -21.73
N ALA A 104 -2.75 -12.71 -21.15
CA ALA A 104 -1.35 -12.45 -21.53
C ALA A 104 -0.50 -13.72 -21.34
N VAL A 105 0.73 -13.71 -21.84
CA VAL A 105 1.78 -14.63 -21.38
C VAL A 105 2.29 -14.09 -20.03
N VAL A 106 2.05 -14.84 -18.97
CA VAL A 106 2.51 -14.49 -17.62
C VAL A 106 3.96 -14.91 -17.45
N LEU A 107 4.80 -14.00 -16.94
CA LEU A 107 6.18 -14.30 -16.53
C LEU A 107 6.21 -14.42 -15.00
N ASP A 108 6.31 -15.62 -14.47
CA ASP A 108 6.50 -15.82 -13.02
C ASP A 108 7.99 -15.74 -12.67
N LEU A 109 8.36 -14.68 -11.95
CA LEU A 109 9.75 -14.42 -11.58
C LEU A 109 10.12 -15.02 -10.21
N THR A 110 9.18 -15.64 -9.49
CA THR A 110 9.37 -16.02 -8.08
C THR A 110 9.95 -17.41 -7.85
N ASP A 111 10.07 -18.23 -8.89
CA ASP A 111 10.53 -19.62 -8.77
C ASP A 111 12.06 -19.74 -9.00
N GLU A 112 12.59 -19.07 -10.03
CA GLU A 112 14.01 -19.19 -10.44
C GLU A 112 14.78 -17.85 -10.41
N MET A 113 14.08 -16.72 -10.36
CA MET A 113 14.70 -15.38 -10.30
C MET A 113 14.44 -14.70 -8.94
N ASP A 114 14.72 -15.42 -7.85
CA ASP A 114 14.38 -15.06 -6.47
C ASP A 114 15.58 -14.75 -5.56
N GLY A 115 16.79 -14.65 -6.14
CA GLY A 115 18.03 -14.52 -5.40
C GLY A 115 18.30 -13.14 -4.80
N VAL A 116 18.85 -13.09 -3.57
CA VAL A 116 19.59 -11.94 -3.04
C VAL A 116 21.03 -12.03 -3.54
N LEU A 117 21.38 -11.20 -4.52
CA LEU A 117 22.64 -11.32 -5.28
C LEU A 117 23.85 -10.78 -4.50
N SER A 118 23.67 -9.65 -3.84
CA SER A 118 24.71 -9.06 -2.98
C SER A 118 24.12 -8.08 -1.98
N THR A 119 24.84 -7.90 -0.86
CA THR A 119 24.54 -6.88 0.16
C THR A 119 25.79 -6.08 0.45
N ASP A 120 25.66 -4.77 0.59
CA ASP A 120 26.74 -3.87 1.00
C ASP A 120 26.27 -3.07 2.23
N PRO A 121 26.58 -3.56 3.46
CA PRO A 121 26.17 -2.87 4.67
C PRO A 121 26.82 -1.50 4.88
N ASP A 122 28.00 -1.27 4.31
CA ASP A 122 28.70 0.03 4.45
C ASP A 122 28.05 1.10 3.55
N ALA A 123 27.52 0.69 2.41
CA ALA A 123 26.75 1.54 1.50
C ALA A 123 25.23 1.50 1.79
N GLU A 124 24.78 0.66 2.73
CA GLU A 124 23.37 0.45 3.06
C GLU A 124 22.53 0.06 1.83
N THR A 125 23.06 -0.83 0.99
CA THR A 125 22.37 -1.29 -0.24
C THR A 125 22.34 -2.80 -0.36
N ALA A 126 21.37 -3.29 -1.16
CA ALA A 126 21.30 -4.67 -1.59
C ALA A 126 20.92 -4.75 -3.08
N ARG A 127 21.50 -5.73 -3.81
CA ARG A 127 21.07 -6.09 -5.17
C ARG A 127 20.35 -7.42 -5.12
N VAL A 128 19.18 -7.46 -5.70
CA VAL A 128 18.28 -8.63 -5.69
C VAL A 128 17.68 -8.89 -7.06
N GLN A 129 17.29 -10.12 -7.33
CA GLN A 129 16.42 -10.45 -8.46
C GLN A 129 14.97 -10.04 -8.13
N ALA A 130 14.20 -9.72 -9.15
CA ALA A 130 12.86 -9.17 -8.98
C ALA A 130 11.86 -10.12 -8.28
N GLY A 131 12.07 -11.44 -8.41
CA GLY A 131 11.27 -12.46 -7.75
C GLY A 131 11.59 -12.70 -6.28
N ALA A 132 12.73 -12.16 -5.76
CA ALA A 132 13.12 -12.30 -4.36
C ALA A 132 12.03 -11.73 -3.44
N TYR A 133 11.64 -12.49 -2.41
CA TYR A 133 10.65 -11.98 -1.44
C TYR A 133 11.28 -10.94 -0.50
N VAL A 134 10.48 -9.93 -0.15
CA VAL A 134 10.90 -8.88 0.81
C VAL A 134 11.32 -9.48 2.15
N GLY A 135 10.67 -10.58 2.58
CA GLY A 135 11.05 -11.32 3.79
C GLY A 135 12.46 -11.91 3.70
N ASP A 136 12.84 -12.50 2.56
CA ASP A 136 14.15 -13.10 2.34
C ASP A 136 15.26 -12.03 2.24
N LEU A 137 14.98 -10.91 1.56
CA LEU A 137 15.87 -9.75 1.57
C LEU A 137 16.12 -9.25 2.99
N ASN A 138 15.06 -9.05 3.79
CA ASN A 138 15.19 -8.60 5.17
C ASN A 138 15.97 -9.60 6.03
N ALA A 139 15.74 -10.90 5.88
CA ALA A 139 16.50 -11.94 6.60
C ALA A 139 18.00 -11.92 6.23
N ALA A 140 18.34 -11.58 4.98
CA ALA A 140 19.73 -11.49 4.53
C ALA A 140 20.48 -10.27 5.11
N VAL A 141 19.79 -9.14 5.35
CA VAL A 141 20.42 -7.89 5.81
C VAL A 141 20.26 -7.63 7.33
N GLU A 142 19.32 -8.33 8.00
CA GLU A 142 19.09 -8.23 9.45
C GLU A 142 20.35 -8.43 10.30
N PRO A 143 21.27 -9.38 9.98
CA PRO A 143 22.52 -9.54 10.74
C PRO A 143 23.43 -8.31 10.74
N ALA A 144 23.25 -7.39 9.78
CA ALA A 144 23.93 -6.10 9.71
C ALA A 144 23.17 -4.96 10.45
N GLY A 145 22.01 -5.27 11.06
CA GLY A 145 21.14 -4.27 11.68
C GLY A 145 20.33 -3.46 10.68
N LEU A 146 20.20 -3.94 9.45
CA LEU A 146 19.52 -3.24 8.35
C LEU A 146 18.23 -3.95 7.94
N LYS A 147 17.36 -3.21 7.25
CA LYS A 147 16.16 -3.73 6.60
C LYS A 147 15.82 -2.94 5.34
N PHE A 148 15.07 -3.56 4.43
CA PHE A 148 14.35 -2.84 3.40
C PHE A 148 13.12 -2.19 4.03
N ALA A 149 13.01 -0.87 3.93
CA ALA A 149 12.05 -0.09 4.71
C ALA A 149 10.59 -0.32 4.35
N PRO A 150 10.19 -0.44 3.06
CA PRO A 150 8.84 -0.86 2.70
C PRO A 150 8.52 -2.22 3.33
N ASP A 151 7.46 -2.25 4.14
CA ASP A 151 7.06 -3.45 4.91
C ASP A 151 5.60 -3.80 4.56
N PRO A 152 5.35 -4.33 3.34
CA PRO A 152 4.02 -4.74 2.93
C PRO A 152 3.49 -5.82 3.89
N ALA A 153 2.17 -5.84 4.10
CA ALA A 153 1.54 -6.73 5.08
C ALA A 153 1.90 -8.22 4.88
N TRP A 154 2.17 -8.63 3.64
CA TRP A 154 2.51 -10.01 3.25
C TRP A 154 3.96 -10.11 2.73
N ARG A 155 4.91 -9.48 3.40
CA ARG A 155 6.33 -9.41 3.02
C ARG A 155 6.95 -10.75 2.62
N ASP A 156 6.51 -11.85 3.28
CA ASP A 156 7.02 -13.21 3.01
C ASP A 156 6.43 -13.81 1.72
N LYS A 157 5.55 -13.09 1.02
CA LYS A 157 4.91 -13.45 -0.24
C LYS A 157 4.97 -12.32 -1.28
N SER A 158 5.43 -11.14 -0.90
CA SER A 158 5.56 -9.99 -1.79
C SER A 158 6.96 -9.97 -2.38
N ALA A 159 7.06 -10.13 -3.69
CA ALA A 159 8.32 -10.05 -4.41
C ALA A 159 8.81 -8.59 -4.50
N VAL A 160 10.12 -8.36 -4.48
CA VAL A 160 10.71 -7.00 -4.57
C VAL A 160 10.31 -6.31 -5.88
N GLY A 161 10.35 -7.01 -7.02
CA GLY A 161 9.86 -6.47 -8.30
C GLY A 161 8.38 -6.10 -8.27
N GLY A 162 7.56 -6.90 -7.56
CA GLY A 162 6.15 -6.58 -7.32
C GLY A 162 5.97 -5.36 -6.41
N ALA A 163 6.79 -5.22 -5.35
CA ALA A 163 6.79 -4.06 -4.48
C ALA A 163 7.18 -2.77 -5.22
N ILE A 164 8.16 -2.85 -6.14
CA ILE A 164 8.54 -1.74 -7.01
C ILE A 164 7.41 -1.43 -7.99
N GLY A 165 6.92 -2.41 -8.74
CA GLY A 165 5.86 -2.20 -9.73
C GLY A 165 4.59 -1.60 -9.15
N ASN A 166 4.25 -1.91 -7.91
CA ASN A 166 3.10 -1.38 -7.20
C ASN A 166 3.41 -0.09 -6.39
N ASN A 167 4.66 0.30 -6.30
CA ASN A 167 5.14 1.34 -5.37
C ASN A 167 4.65 1.09 -3.94
N SER A 168 4.79 -0.16 -3.49
CA SER A 168 4.18 -0.67 -2.27
C SER A 168 4.63 0.10 -1.04
N THR A 169 3.77 0.08 -0.05
CA THR A 169 4.02 0.64 1.29
C THR A 169 3.60 -0.37 2.35
N GLY A 170 3.54 0.05 3.59
CA GLY A 170 3.06 -0.74 4.71
C GLY A 170 2.68 0.16 5.88
N ALA A 171 2.35 -0.44 7.01
CA ALA A 171 1.91 0.28 8.21
C ALA A 171 2.89 1.37 8.69
N HIS A 172 4.18 1.22 8.38
CA HIS A 172 5.23 2.18 8.77
C HIS A 172 5.58 3.22 7.69
N SER A 173 4.76 3.34 6.65
CA SER A 173 4.99 4.32 5.57
C SER A 173 4.87 5.77 6.02
N LEU A 174 4.21 6.03 7.16
CA LEU A 174 4.23 7.35 7.78
C LEU A 174 5.67 7.79 8.05
N LYS A 175 6.54 6.86 8.45
CA LYS A 175 7.97 7.07 8.69
C LYS A 175 8.83 6.91 7.45
N TYR A 176 8.56 5.87 6.64
CA TYR A 176 9.48 5.43 5.59
C TYR A 176 9.02 5.80 4.17
N GLY A 177 7.77 6.23 3.98
CA GLY A 177 7.26 6.55 2.63
C GLY A 177 6.98 5.32 1.77
N LYS A 178 7.13 5.49 0.46
CA LYS A 178 6.85 4.50 -0.58
C LYS A 178 8.14 3.80 -1.05
N THR A 179 8.00 2.73 -1.82
CA THR A 179 9.11 1.94 -2.37
C THR A 179 10.03 2.76 -3.29
N ASP A 180 9.51 3.73 -4.03
CA ASP A 180 10.29 4.60 -4.93
C ASP A 180 11.46 5.29 -4.23
N HIS A 181 11.33 5.61 -2.94
CA HIS A 181 12.39 6.24 -2.16
C HIS A 181 13.65 5.36 -2.01
N TYR A 182 13.50 4.05 -2.20
CA TYR A 182 14.53 3.04 -1.96
C TYR A 182 15.07 2.39 -3.22
N VAL A 183 14.58 2.81 -4.39
CA VAL A 183 15.07 2.34 -5.68
C VAL A 183 16.30 3.15 -6.08
N GLU A 184 17.46 2.48 -6.20
CA GLU A 184 18.69 3.09 -6.67
C GLU A 184 18.90 2.83 -8.16
N GLU A 185 18.77 1.57 -8.59
CA GLU A 185 18.99 1.15 -9.97
C GLU A 185 18.16 -0.10 -10.27
N LEU A 186 17.61 -0.21 -11.49
CA LEU A 186 16.88 -1.36 -11.98
C LEU A 186 17.49 -1.89 -13.28
N GLU A 187 17.69 -3.19 -13.39
CA GLU A 187 17.80 -3.87 -14.69
C GLU A 187 16.39 -4.15 -15.18
N VAL A 188 16.08 -3.74 -16.39
CA VAL A 188 14.75 -3.89 -16.98
C VAL A 188 14.82 -4.46 -18.40
N VAL A 189 13.75 -5.16 -18.78
CA VAL A 189 13.51 -5.61 -20.14
C VAL A 189 12.35 -4.83 -20.72
N LEU A 190 12.61 -4.11 -21.82
CA LEU A 190 11.61 -3.36 -22.58
C LEU A 190 10.74 -4.30 -23.42
N ALA A 191 9.64 -3.77 -23.95
CA ALA A 191 8.69 -4.58 -24.73
C ALA A 191 9.33 -5.27 -25.95
N ASP A 192 10.33 -4.67 -26.59
CA ASP A 192 11.06 -5.23 -27.73
C ASP A 192 12.18 -6.23 -27.38
N GLY A 193 12.30 -6.60 -26.10
CA GLY A 193 13.34 -7.49 -25.59
C GLY A 193 14.67 -6.78 -25.28
N THR A 194 14.77 -5.45 -25.46
CA THR A 194 15.97 -4.70 -25.10
C THR A 194 16.19 -4.73 -23.58
N VAL A 195 17.35 -5.21 -23.16
CA VAL A 195 17.81 -5.16 -21.75
C VAL A 195 18.55 -3.86 -21.53
N THR A 196 18.16 -3.11 -20.50
CA THR A 196 18.82 -1.85 -20.14
C THR A 196 18.80 -1.62 -18.63
N THR A 197 19.55 -0.62 -18.18
CA THR A 197 19.60 -0.22 -16.78
C THR A 197 18.97 1.16 -16.61
N PHE A 198 18.05 1.29 -15.65
CA PHE A 198 17.45 2.53 -15.24
C PHE A 198 17.91 2.90 -13.83
N GLY A 199 18.58 4.04 -13.72
CA GLY A 199 19.07 4.63 -12.50
C GLY A 199 19.13 6.15 -12.66
N GLU A 200 19.99 6.80 -11.87
CA GLU A 200 20.24 8.24 -11.98
C GLU A 200 20.87 8.60 -13.34
N VAL A 201 20.31 9.62 -13.98
CA VAL A 201 20.79 10.13 -15.27
C VAL A 201 20.56 11.64 -15.34
N ALA A 202 21.51 12.38 -15.91
CA ALA A 202 21.32 13.78 -16.21
C ALA A 202 20.30 13.95 -17.34
N VAL A 203 19.31 14.83 -17.19
CA VAL A 203 18.29 15.07 -18.20
C VAL A 203 18.90 15.56 -19.53
N GLU A 204 20.06 16.23 -19.47
CA GLU A 204 20.79 16.65 -20.67
C GLU A 204 21.29 15.44 -21.48
N GLU A 205 21.68 14.33 -20.83
CA GLU A 205 22.05 13.07 -21.51
C GLU A 205 20.83 12.42 -22.17
N LEU A 206 19.66 12.50 -21.51
CA LEU A 206 18.40 12.05 -22.13
C LEU A 206 18.07 12.89 -23.36
N ARG A 207 18.26 14.22 -23.31
CA ARG A 207 18.04 15.13 -24.47
C ARG A 207 18.96 14.80 -25.65
N GLU A 208 20.23 14.46 -25.37
CA GLU A 208 21.19 14.12 -26.43
C GLU A 208 20.84 12.80 -27.14
N SER A 209 20.21 11.87 -26.44
CA SER A 209 19.82 10.54 -26.97
C SER A 209 18.35 10.45 -27.39
N ALA A 210 17.54 11.48 -27.13
CA ALA A 210 16.12 11.54 -27.44
C ALA A 210 15.86 11.54 -28.95
N ASP A 211 15.05 10.61 -29.43
CA ASP A 211 14.57 10.56 -30.82
C ASP A 211 13.17 9.91 -30.83
N PRO A 212 12.08 10.72 -30.98
CA PRO A 212 10.72 10.20 -30.95
C PRO A 212 10.38 9.33 -32.18
N ASP A 213 11.16 9.45 -33.24
CA ASP A 213 10.98 8.70 -34.50
C ASP A 213 11.94 7.49 -34.63
N ALA A 214 12.71 7.17 -33.58
CA ALA A 214 13.62 6.04 -33.59
C ALA A 214 12.90 4.69 -33.75
N ASP A 215 13.57 3.73 -34.43
CA ASP A 215 13.07 2.37 -34.52
C ASP A 215 13.11 1.65 -33.15
N GLY A 216 14.12 1.95 -32.30
CA GLY A 216 14.26 1.37 -30.96
C GLY A 216 13.48 2.14 -29.88
N LEU A 217 13.06 1.44 -28.82
CA LEU A 217 12.23 2.03 -27.76
C LEU A 217 13.01 3.03 -26.89
N LEU A 218 14.26 2.74 -26.52
CA LEU A 218 15.00 3.56 -25.57
C LEU A 218 15.13 5.06 -25.95
N PRO A 219 15.49 5.43 -27.19
CA PRO A 219 15.50 6.85 -27.58
C PRO A 219 14.10 7.49 -27.58
N ARG A 220 13.05 6.74 -27.84
CA ARG A 220 11.66 7.21 -27.77
C ARG A 220 11.25 7.47 -26.33
N ILE A 221 11.62 6.57 -25.40
CA ILE A 221 11.40 6.74 -23.96
C ILE A 221 12.09 8.01 -23.46
N HIS A 222 13.36 8.23 -23.85
CA HIS A 222 14.10 9.43 -23.48
C HIS A 222 13.41 10.70 -24.02
N ALA A 223 12.91 10.66 -25.25
CA ALA A 223 12.18 11.79 -25.85
C ALA A 223 10.91 12.10 -25.07
N GLU A 224 10.15 11.09 -24.67
CA GLU A 224 8.90 11.26 -23.93
C GLU A 224 9.13 11.75 -22.50
N VAL A 225 10.12 11.21 -21.78
CA VAL A 225 10.51 11.71 -20.46
C VAL A 225 10.88 13.20 -20.52
N VAL A 226 11.69 13.59 -21.51
CA VAL A 226 12.06 15.01 -21.73
C VAL A 226 10.84 15.87 -22.04
N ARG A 227 9.94 15.40 -22.92
CA ARG A 227 8.69 16.11 -23.24
C ARG A 227 7.84 16.35 -21.99
N ILE A 228 7.64 15.32 -21.16
CA ILE A 228 6.87 15.44 -19.93
C ILE A 228 7.48 16.50 -19.00
N LEU A 229 8.80 16.47 -18.77
CA LEU A 229 9.48 17.46 -17.93
C LEU A 229 9.37 18.89 -18.47
N ASP A 230 9.35 19.05 -19.80
CA ASP A 230 9.32 20.37 -20.46
C ASP A 230 7.90 20.93 -20.63
N GLU A 231 6.89 20.07 -20.84
CA GLU A 231 5.56 20.48 -21.29
C GLU A 231 4.48 20.26 -20.24
N GLU A 232 4.62 19.24 -19.33
CA GLU A 232 3.55 18.85 -18.39
C GLU A 232 3.80 19.32 -16.94
N ALA A 233 4.88 20.05 -16.67
CA ALA A 233 5.25 20.43 -15.31
C ALA A 233 4.15 21.19 -14.54
N ASP A 234 3.45 22.13 -15.22
CA ASP A 234 2.39 22.91 -14.61
C ASP A 234 1.15 22.04 -14.26
N GLU A 235 0.80 21.09 -15.14
CA GLU A 235 -0.32 20.15 -14.89
C GLU A 235 0.03 19.14 -13.79
N ILE A 236 1.29 18.67 -13.72
CA ILE A 236 1.76 17.81 -12.64
C ILE A 236 1.60 18.55 -11.29
N ASP A 237 2.05 19.80 -11.20
CA ASP A 237 1.92 20.61 -9.97
C ASP A 237 0.47 20.87 -9.59
N GLU A 238 -0.44 21.02 -10.58
CA GLU A 238 -1.86 21.31 -10.30
C GLU A 238 -2.65 20.07 -9.88
N ARG A 239 -2.32 18.90 -10.46
CA ARG A 239 -3.19 17.71 -10.39
C ARG A 239 -2.72 16.61 -9.45
N PHE A 240 -1.41 16.47 -9.25
CA PHE A 240 -0.95 15.43 -8.33
C PHE A 240 -1.32 15.78 -6.89
N PRO A 241 -1.88 14.83 -6.11
CA PRO A 241 -2.20 15.07 -4.71
C PRO A 241 -0.96 15.36 -3.87
N GLU A 242 -0.98 16.45 -3.10
CA GLU A 242 0.10 16.78 -2.15
C GLU A 242 0.03 15.90 -0.90
N MET A 243 0.40 14.62 -1.00
CA MET A 243 0.35 13.70 0.12
C MET A 243 1.44 12.63 0.08
N LYS A 244 1.76 12.08 1.26
CA LYS A 244 2.80 11.05 1.41
C LYS A 244 2.47 9.75 0.67
N ARG A 245 1.18 9.47 0.46
CA ARG A 245 0.69 8.26 -0.18
C ARG A 245 -0.21 8.58 -1.36
N ASN A 246 0.37 8.53 -2.53
CA ASN A 246 -0.29 8.46 -3.82
C ASN A 246 0.46 7.45 -4.67
N VAL A 247 -0.22 6.40 -5.12
CA VAL A 247 0.33 5.38 -6.03
C VAL A 247 -0.53 5.23 -7.28
N SER A 248 -1.51 6.13 -7.49
CA SER A 248 -2.29 6.19 -8.71
C SER A 248 -1.50 6.81 -9.85
N GLY A 249 -1.66 6.28 -11.05
CA GLY A 249 -0.96 6.74 -12.25
C GLY A 249 0.54 6.42 -12.23
N TYR A 250 1.29 7.05 -13.13
CA TYR A 250 2.75 6.94 -13.15
C TYR A 250 3.39 8.00 -12.25
N ASN A 251 4.57 7.73 -11.72
CA ASN A 251 5.28 8.51 -10.69
C ASN A 251 5.92 9.80 -11.26
N LEU A 252 5.12 10.61 -11.99
CA LEU A 252 5.58 11.82 -12.69
C LEU A 252 5.89 12.97 -11.74
N ASP A 253 5.16 13.09 -10.64
CA ASP A 253 5.42 14.05 -9.56
C ASP A 253 6.82 13.84 -8.98
N ARG A 254 7.20 12.59 -8.72
CA ARG A 254 8.54 12.23 -8.25
C ARG A 254 9.62 12.59 -9.28
N LEU A 255 9.39 12.26 -10.54
CA LEU A 255 10.30 12.58 -11.64
C LEU A 255 10.54 14.08 -11.75
N LEU A 256 9.48 14.90 -11.66
CA LEU A 256 9.55 16.35 -11.71
C LEU A 256 10.26 16.94 -10.49
N ALA A 257 9.98 16.43 -9.28
CA ALA A 257 10.64 16.85 -8.04
C ALA A 257 12.15 16.57 -8.07
N GLU A 258 12.57 15.42 -8.61
CA GLU A 258 13.99 15.11 -8.83
C GLU A 258 14.63 16.06 -9.84
N TYR A 259 13.98 16.29 -10.98
CA TYR A 259 14.47 17.25 -11.98
C TYR A 259 14.71 18.64 -11.42
N ARG A 260 13.89 19.07 -10.45
CA ARG A 260 14.02 20.37 -9.75
C ARG A 260 15.09 20.36 -8.64
N GLY A 261 15.69 19.21 -8.35
CA GLY A 261 16.70 19.07 -7.30
C GLY A 261 16.12 18.96 -5.88
N GLU A 262 14.83 18.66 -5.73
CA GLU A 262 14.18 18.53 -4.42
C GLU A 262 14.64 17.26 -3.67
N HIS A 263 15.14 16.27 -4.42
CA HIS A 263 15.60 14.97 -3.90
C HIS A 263 17.02 14.60 -4.34
N GLY A 264 17.81 15.56 -4.79
CA GLY A 264 19.16 15.31 -5.28
C GLY A 264 19.77 16.51 -5.99
N GLU A 265 20.50 16.26 -7.07
CA GLU A 265 21.10 17.31 -7.92
C GLU A 265 20.09 17.79 -8.95
N GLU A 266 19.94 19.12 -9.09
CA GLU A 266 19.06 19.73 -10.10
C GLU A 266 19.42 19.28 -11.53
N GLY A 267 18.45 18.87 -12.31
CA GLY A 267 18.63 18.38 -13.67
C GLY A 267 19.03 16.89 -13.76
N VAL A 268 18.99 16.14 -12.64
CA VAL A 268 19.19 14.70 -12.57
C VAL A 268 17.87 14.04 -12.19
N VAL A 269 17.53 12.93 -12.83
CA VAL A 269 16.35 12.10 -12.52
C VAL A 269 16.76 10.65 -12.39
N ASN A 270 15.98 9.85 -11.66
CA ASN A 270 16.17 8.41 -11.59
C ASN A 270 15.04 7.68 -12.34
N LEU A 271 15.37 7.12 -13.52
CA LEU A 271 14.39 6.39 -14.33
C LEU A 271 13.90 5.09 -13.66
N GLY A 272 14.68 4.51 -12.74
CA GLY A 272 14.24 3.37 -11.93
C GLY A 272 13.09 3.76 -11.00
N ARG A 273 13.09 4.99 -10.47
CA ARG A 273 11.99 5.51 -9.63
C ARG A 273 10.74 5.85 -10.44
N LEU A 274 10.89 6.19 -11.72
CA LEU A 274 9.74 6.30 -12.64
C LEU A 274 9.04 4.95 -12.84
N MET A 275 9.79 3.84 -12.75
CA MET A 275 9.21 2.49 -12.86
C MET A 275 8.38 2.10 -11.63
N ALA A 276 8.61 2.73 -10.47
CA ALA A 276 7.85 2.47 -9.27
C ALA A 276 6.39 2.94 -9.44
N GLY A 277 5.42 2.02 -9.27
CA GLY A 277 4.00 2.28 -9.52
C GLY A 277 3.56 2.05 -10.96
N SER A 278 4.46 1.60 -11.86
CA SER A 278 4.09 1.29 -13.25
C SER A 278 3.29 -0.01 -13.41
N GLU A 279 3.16 -0.81 -12.37
CA GLU A 279 2.38 -2.06 -12.33
C GLU A 279 2.78 -3.06 -13.45
N GLY A 280 4.06 -3.04 -13.86
CA GLY A 280 4.56 -3.87 -14.96
C GLY A 280 4.07 -3.45 -16.35
N THR A 281 3.45 -2.27 -16.48
CA THR A 281 2.92 -1.79 -17.75
C THR A 281 3.97 -1.09 -18.63
N LEU A 282 5.07 -0.62 -18.06
CA LEU A 282 6.15 0.05 -18.80
C LEU A 282 7.24 -0.95 -19.21
N ALA A 283 7.84 -1.65 -18.26
CA ALA A 283 8.86 -2.66 -18.53
C ALA A 283 8.82 -3.78 -17.48
N THR A 284 9.52 -4.89 -17.73
CA THR A 284 9.72 -5.95 -16.75
C THR A 284 11.02 -5.73 -15.99
N VAL A 285 10.95 -5.53 -14.70
CA VAL A 285 12.12 -5.49 -13.81
C VAL A 285 12.65 -6.90 -13.62
N THR A 286 13.96 -7.11 -13.82
CA THR A 286 14.64 -8.39 -13.61
C THR A 286 15.55 -8.38 -12.40
N GLU A 287 16.24 -7.26 -12.14
CA GLU A 287 17.05 -7.05 -10.95
C GLU A 287 16.86 -5.63 -10.41
N ALA A 288 17.05 -5.46 -9.12
CA ALA A 288 16.97 -4.16 -8.45
C ALA A 288 18.13 -3.98 -7.46
N THR A 289 18.73 -2.80 -7.47
CA THR A 289 19.55 -2.29 -6.36
C THR A 289 18.66 -1.38 -5.53
N VAL A 290 18.53 -1.71 -4.25
CA VAL A 290 17.69 -0.96 -3.31
C VAL A 290 18.51 -0.47 -2.14
N SER A 291 18.18 0.72 -1.61
CA SER A 291 18.73 1.22 -0.36
C SER A 291 18.01 0.63 0.85
N LEU A 292 18.72 0.56 1.95
CA LEU A 292 18.31 -0.05 3.21
C LEU A 292 18.29 1.01 4.30
N VAL A 293 17.64 0.69 5.43
CA VAL A 293 17.62 1.54 6.61
C VAL A 293 17.96 0.74 7.86
N GLU A 294 18.46 1.43 8.88
CA GLU A 294 18.70 0.82 10.19
C GLU A 294 17.39 0.31 10.82
N ILE A 295 17.47 -0.84 11.47
CA ILE A 295 16.38 -1.36 12.30
C ILE A 295 16.30 -0.50 13.57
N PRO A 296 15.12 0.02 13.95
CA PRO A 296 14.99 0.85 15.15
C PRO A 296 15.36 0.08 16.42
N GLU A 297 16.10 0.72 17.33
CA GLU A 297 16.59 0.11 18.58
C GLU A 297 15.44 -0.40 19.46
N THR A 298 14.35 0.38 19.58
CA THR A 298 13.18 -0.04 20.35
C THR A 298 11.90 0.62 19.81
N LYS A 299 10.77 0.07 20.27
CA LYS A 299 9.42 0.51 19.91
C LYS A 299 8.57 0.65 21.16
N ALA A 300 7.62 1.59 21.11
CA ALA A 300 6.59 1.75 22.14
C ALA A 300 5.23 1.95 21.47
N VAL A 301 4.17 1.40 22.03
CA VAL A 301 2.82 1.46 21.48
C VAL A 301 1.83 1.97 22.52
N ALA A 302 0.97 2.90 22.10
CA ALA A 302 -0.26 3.25 22.79
C ALA A 302 -1.46 2.76 21.98
N LEU A 303 -2.50 2.28 22.67
CA LEU A 303 -3.81 2.01 22.10
C LEU A 303 -4.79 2.98 22.75
N LEU A 304 -5.29 3.92 21.97
CA LEU A 304 -6.30 4.90 22.40
C LEU A 304 -7.69 4.39 22.05
N THR A 305 -8.67 4.54 22.93
CA THR A 305 -10.05 4.07 22.73
C THR A 305 -11.02 5.23 22.59
N TYR A 306 -12.06 5.05 21.77
CA TYR A 306 -13.06 6.07 21.45
C TYR A 306 -14.46 5.47 21.49
N ASP A 307 -15.43 6.31 21.87
CA ASP A 307 -16.85 5.97 21.88
C ASP A 307 -17.52 6.23 20.52
N ASP A 308 -16.78 6.77 19.54
CA ASP A 308 -17.25 7.08 18.19
C ASP A 308 -16.07 7.06 17.20
N LEU A 309 -16.29 6.56 15.98
CA LEU A 309 -15.27 6.50 14.93
C LEU A 309 -14.84 7.92 14.48
N LEU A 310 -15.76 8.87 14.40
CA LEU A 310 -15.43 10.24 13.97
C LEU A 310 -14.52 10.95 14.97
N ASP A 311 -14.68 10.71 16.27
CA ASP A 311 -13.78 11.22 17.30
C ASP A 311 -12.36 10.66 17.13
N ALA A 312 -12.21 9.36 16.76
CA ALA A 312 -10.92 8.78 16.41
C ALA A 312 -10.31 9.45 15.17
N MET A 313 -11.11 9.70 14.12
CA MET A 313 -10.64 10.36 12.90
C MET A 313 -10.22 11.81 13.15
N GLU A 314 -10.96 12.55 13.99
CA GLU A 314 -10.60 13.92 14.37
C GLU A 314 -9.34 13.99 15.25
N ASP A 315 -8.95 12.88 15.89
CA ASP A 315 -7.77 12.81 16.75
C ASP A 315 -6.48 12.45 15.97
N VAL A 316 -6.59 12.00 14.72
CA VAL A 316 -5.41 11.62 13.91
C VAL A 316 -4.45 12.79 13.72
N SER A 317 -4.94 13.97 13.27
CA SER A 317 -4.06 15.12 13.02
C SER A 317 -3.33 15.60 14.28
N PRO A 318 -3.96 15.74 15.46
CA PRO A 318 -3.25 16.03 16.70
C PRO A 318 -2.21 14.97 17.10
N ILE A 319 -2.50 13.68 16.87
CA ILE A 319 -1.57 12.58 17.16
C ILE A 319 -0.31 12.68 16.28
N LEU A 320 -0.45 13.12 15.03
CA LEU A 320 0.69 13.30 14.13
C LEU A 320 1.69 14.36 14.59
N GLU A 321 1.27 15.32 15.42
CA GLU A 321 2.17 16.33 16.03
C GLU A 321 3.21 15.69 16.99
N HIS A 322 2.97 14.44 17.44
CA HIS A 322 3.89 13.66 18.29
C HIS A 322 4.94 12.84 17.50
N ASP A 323 5.02 12.96 16.16
CA ASP A 323 5.94 12.23 15.27
C ASP A 323 5.89 10.70 15.46
N PRO A 324 4.71 10.05 15.35
CA PRO A 324 4.58 8.61 15.44
C PRO A 324 5.15 7.91 14.18
N ALA A 325 5.58 6.66 14.34
CA ALA A 325 5.99 5.79 13.24
C ALA A 325 4.79 5.16 12.51
N ALA A 326 3.68 4.95 13.23
CA ALA A 326 2.41 4.46 12.67
C ALA A 326 1.22 4.96 13.51
N VAL A 327 0.09 5.21 12.83
CA VAL A 327 -1.23 5.45 13.45
C VAL A 327 -2.25 4.62 12.68
N GLU A 328 -2.85 3.62 13.36
CA GLU A 328 -3.74 2.64 12.73
C GLU A 328 -5.11 2.69 13.40
N VAL A 329 -6.19 2.69 12.61
CA VAL A 329 -7.56 2.64 13.14
C VAL A 329 -8.19 1.26 12.97
N MET A 330 -9.06 0.89 13.91
CA MET A 330 -9.98 -0.25 13.83
C MET A 330 -11.33 0.18 14.40
N ASP A 331 -12.40 -0.08 13.65
CA ASP A 331 -13.78 0.23 14.01
C ASP A 331 -14.48 -0.87 14.83
N ASP A 332 -15.71 -0.61 15.28
CA ASP A 332 -16.55 -1.53 16.03
C ASP A 332 -16.87 -2.81 15.26
N VAL A 333 -17.04 -2.74 13.94
CA VAL A 333 -17.32 -3.91 13.09
C VAL A 333 -16.14 -4.88 13.13
N LEU A 334 -14.90 -4.36 12.96
CA LEU A 334 -13.69 -5.19 13.03
C LEU A 334 -13.46 -5.71 14.44
N LEU A 335 -13.65 -4.87 15.47
CA LEU A 335 -13.51 -5.27 16.87
C LEU A 335 -14.51 -6.38 17.24
N GLY A 336 -15.78 -6.26 16.78
CA GLY A 336 -16.79 -7.27 16.97
C GLY A 336 -16.45 -8.61 16.32
N LEU A 337 -15.97 -8.59 15.08
CA LEU A 337 -15.50 -9.80 14.38
C LEU A 337 -14.27 -10.42 15.04
N ALA A 338 -13.37 -9.60 15.57
CA ALA A 338 -12.21 -10.06 16.33
C ALA A 338 -12.64 -10.74 17.65
N ALA A 339 -13.63 -10.19 18.36
CA ALA A 339 -14.17 -10.78 19.58
C ALA A 339 -14.77 -12.19 19.36
N ASP A 340 -15.35 -12.43 18.18
CA ASP A 340 -15.89 -13.75 17.80
C ASP A 340 -14.79 -14.75 17.37
N THR A 341 -13.53 -14.32 17.32
CA THR A 341 -12.39 -15.14 16.88
C THR A 341 -11.54 -15.53 18.10
N PRO A 342 -11.44 -16.84 18.45
CA PRO A 342 -10.76 -17.29 19.68
C PRO A 342 -9.30 -16.82 19.84
N GLU A 343 -8.66 -16.46 18.73
CA GLU A 343 -7.28 -15.99 18.72
C GLU A 343 -7.11 -14.56 19.25
N PHE A 344 -8.19 -13.75 19.19
CA PHE A 344 -8.20 -12.32 19.54
C PHE A 344 -9.11 -11.97 20.73
N GLU A 345 -9.90 -12.93 21.22
CA GLU A 345 -10.81 -12.76 22.36
C GLU A 345 -10.10 -12.09 23.55
N ASP A 346 -8.92 -12.59 23.93
CA ASP A 346 -8.11 -12.03 25.04
C ASP A 346 -7.69 -10.55 24.82
N VAL A 347 -7.51 -10.10 23.57
CA VAL A 347 -7.12 -8.73 23.26
C VAL A 347 -8.32 -7.81 23.32
N VAL A 348 -9.44 -8.24 22.74
CA VAL A 348 -10.69 -7.46 22.75
C VAL A 348 -11.27 -7.36 24.15
N GLU A 349 -11.17 -8.41 24.98
CA GLU A 349 -11.59 -8.37 26.39
C GLU A 349 -10.82 -7.34 27.26
N MET A 350 -9.62 -6.92 26.83
CA MET A 350 -8.88 -5.84 27.51
C MET A 350 -9.44 -4.45 27.23
N LEU A 351 -10.25 -4.28 26.17
CA LEU A 351 -10.81 -2.99 25.82
C LEU A 351 -11.89 -2.58 26.83
N PRO A 352 -11.99 -1.28 27.18
CA PRO A 352 -13.07 -0.77 28.00
C PRO A 352 -14.45 -1.07 27.39
N PRO A 353 -15.47 -1.37 28.21
CA PRO A 353 -16.83 -1.57 27.71
C PRO A 353 -17.36 -0.31 27.02
N GLY A 354 -17.88 -0.48 25.81
CA GLY A 354 -18.42 0.64 25.02
C GLY A 354 -17.41 1.24 24.04
N THR A 355 -16.22 0.67 23.90
CA THR A 355 -15.27 1.07 22.87
C THR A 355 -15.85 0.78 21.48
N GLU A 356 -16.07 1.81 20.66
CA GLU A 356 -16.52 1.68 19.26
C GLU A 356 -15.38 1.77 18.27
N SER A 357 -14.25 2.43 18.63
CA SER A 357 -13.06 2.44 17.78
C SER A 357 -11.78 2.58 18.58
N VAL A 358 -10.66 2.20 17.98
CA VAL A 358 -9.34 2.32 18.58
C VAL A 358 -8.34 2.89 17.60
N LEU A 359 -7.38 3.69 18.10
CA LEU A 359 -6.18 4.09 17.40
C LEU A 359 -4.97 3.40 18.03
N LEU A 360 -4.25 2.60 17.24
CA LEU A 360 -2.95 2.06 17.61
C LEU A 360 -1.89 3.04 17.14
N VAL A 361 -1.10 3.58 18.07
CA VAL A 361 -0.03 4.55 17.80
C VAL A 361 1.31 3.93 18.18
N GLU A 362 2.23 3.77 17.21
CA GLU A 362 3.57 3.25 17.45
C GLU A 362 4.62 4.35 17.34
N PHE A 363 5.57 4.34 18.27
CA PHE A 363 6.75 5.19 18.24
C PHE A 363 8.02 4.36 18.11
N TYR A 364 8.99 4.86 17.34
CA TYR A 364 10.36 4.41 17.38
C TYR A 364 11.17 5.28 18.34
N ALA A 365 12.11 4.67 19.04
CA ALA A 365 12.93 5.34 20.05
C ALA A 365 14.33 4.73 20.15
N GLU A 366 15.27 5.52 20.63
CA GLU A 366 16.66 5.11 20.90
C GLU A 366 16.79 4.31 22.21
N SER A 367 15.76 4.34 23.06
CA SER A 367 15.72 3.61 24.31
C SER A 367 14.30 3.38 24.81
N ASP A 368 14.10 2.34 25.63
CA ASP A 368 12.82 2.04 26.27
C ASP A 368 12.30 3.23 27.14
N ALA A 369 13.22 3.99 27.74
CA ALA A 369 12.86 5.14 28.55
C ALA A 369 12.27 6.27 27.67
N GLU A 370 12.86 6.52 26.51
CA GLU A 370 12.36 7.49 25.55
C GLU A 370 11.02 7.04 24.98
N GLY A 371 10.89 5.76 24.58
CA GLY A 371 9.64 5.22 24.07
C GLY A 371 8.48 5.35 25.07
N LYS A 372 8.75 5.06 26.36
CA LYS A 372 7.76 5.29 27.43
C LYS A 372 7.39 6.76 27.59
N GLN A 373 8.35 7.66 27.45
CA GLN A 373 8.08 9.09 27.56
C GLN A 373 7.20 9.58 26.40
N LYS A 374 7.49 9.17 25.14
CA LYS A 374 6.68 9.51 23.97
C LYS A 374 5.21 9.06 24.14
N VAL A 375 5.01 7.83 24.62
CA VAL A 375 3.66 7.31 24.91
C VAL A 375 2.98 8.10 26.04
N ALA A 376 3.69 8.41 27.12
CA ALA A 376 3.13 9.17 28.24
C ALA A 376 2.75 10.61 27.81
N ASP A 377 3.57 11.26 26.98
CA ASP A 377 3.29 12.60 26.45
C ASP A 377 2.03 12.59 25.56
N LEU A 378 1.90 11.58 24.67
CA LEU A 378 0.71 11.38 23.86
C LEU A 378 -0.55 11.20 24.72
N ILE A 379 -0.50 10.31 25.72
CA ILE A 379 -1.64 10.02 26.60
C ILE A 379 -2.04 11.28 27.39
N ALA A 380 -1.06 12.01 27.94
CA ALA A 380 -1.32 13.24 28.69
C ALA A 380 -1.99 14.32 27.82
N ASP A 381 -1.64 14.35 26.53
CA ASP A 381 -2.25 15.29 25.59
C ASP A 381 -3.66 14.86 25.16
N ARG A 382 -3.86 13.57 24.80
CA ARG A 382 -5.10 13.12 24.16
C ARG A 382 -6.17 12.62 25.14
N VAL A 383 -5.77 11.99 26.26
CA VAL A 383 -6.69 11.39 27.26
C VAL A 383 -6.77 12.22 28.54
N GLY A 384 -5.71 12.94 28.90
CA GLY A 384 -5.62 13.70 30.15
C GLY A 384 -4.86 12.96 31.26
N GLU A 385 -4.37 13.73 32.27
CA GLU A 385 -3.64 13.16 33.39
C GLU A 385 -4.56 12.25 34.24
N GLY A 386 -4.23 10.95 34.34
CA GLY A 386 -4.83 10.03 35.31
C GLY A 386 -5.79 8.97 34.80
N THR A 387 -5.99 8.83 33.45
CA THR A 387 -6.87 7.80 32.87
C THR A 387 -6.12 6.63 32.22
N GLY A 388 -4.77 6.65 32.20
CA GLY A 388 -3.99 5.50 31.71
C GLY A 388 -4.11 4.32 32.68
N SER A 389 -4.67 3.20 32.24
CA SER A 389 -4.67 1.96 33.02
C SER A 389 -3.43 1.14 32.69
N ASP A 390 -2.51 0.99 33.65
CA ASP A 390 -1.49 -0.05 33.59
C ASP A 390 -2.20 -1.41 33.67
N ALA A 391 -2.26 -2.14 32.55
CA ALA A 391 -2.86 -3.48 32.47
C ALA A 391 -2.01 -4.56 33.14
N ASP A 392 -1.20 -4.21 34.13
CA ASP A 392 -0.61 -5.14 35.10
C ASP A 392 -1.48 -5.12 36.36
N GLY A 393 -2.41 -6.08 36.43
CA GLY A 393 -3.43 -6.16 37.47
C GLY A 393 -2.90 -6.09 38.90
N VAL A 394 -3.17 -4.95 39.53
CA VAL A 394 -3.32 -4.88 41.01
C VAL A 394 -4.54 -4.01 41.30
N THR A 395 -5.58 -4.67 41.79
CA THR A 395 -6.79 -4.03 42.32
C THR A 395 -6.42 -3.17 43.53
N ALA A 396 -6.65 -1.87 43.46
CA ALA A 396 -6.74 -1.01 44.63
C ALA A 396 -8.21 -0.72 44.89
N ASP A 397 -8.62 -1.03 46.12
CA ASP A 397 -9.96 -0.92 46.68
C ASP A 397 -10.53 0.50 46.58
N ALA A 398 -11.73 0.58 46.06
CA ALA A 398 -12.50 1.82 45.97
C ALA A 398 -13.16 2.15 47.29
N ASP A 399 -12.72 3.22 47.95
CA ASP A 399 -13.54 3.92 48.94
C ASP A 399 -14.34 5.02 48.26
N ARG A 400 -15.60 4.71 47.92
CA ARG A 400 -16.61 5.67 47.52
C ARG A 400 -17.04 6.47 48.72
N VAL A 401 -16.78 7.77 48.71
CA VAL A 401 -17.52 8.72 49.55
C VAL A 401 -18.48 9.51 48.67
N THR A 402 -19.76 9.22 48.90
CA THR A 402 -20.91 9.98 48.39
C THR A 402 -20.96 11.34 49.05
N ALA A 403 -21.12 12.41 48.30
CA ALA A 403 -21.63 13.69 48.83
C ALA A 403 -22.73 14.22 47.91
N ASP A 404 -23.84 14.50 48.58
CA ASP A 404 -25.16 14.85 48.12
C ASP A 404 -25.25 16.25 47.45
N ALA A 405 -26.28 16.39 46.65
CA ALA A 405 -26.72 17.58 45.97
C ALA A 405 -27.26 18.62 46.95
N ASP A 406 -27.01 19.87 46.70
CA ASP A 406 -27.99 20.94 47.01
C ASP A 406 -27.94 22.12 46.03
N ARG A 407 -29.12 22.38 45.50
CA ARG A 407 -29.56 23.48 44.66
C ARG A 407 -29.57 24.80 45.45
N VAL A 408 -29.13 25.91 44.87
CA VAL A 408 -29.78 27.21 45.07
C VAL A 408 -29.65 28.11 43.84
N THR A 409 -30.75 28.69 43.48
CA THR A 409 -31.08 29.64 42.41
C THR A 409 -30.80 31.10 42.76
N ALA A 410 -30.73 31.92 41.68
CA ALA A 410 -31.12 33.35 41.54
C ALA A 410 -30.03 34.42 41.77
N ASP A 411 -29.87 35.34 40.91
CA ASP A 411 -30.46 36.46 40.28
C ASP A 411 -29.43 37.58 39.96
N ALA A 412 -29.56 38.05 38.81
CA ALA A 412 -29.43 39.35 38.15
C ALA A 412 -28.61 40.54 38.74
N ASP A 413 -28.03 41.28 37.78
CA ASP A 413 -27.77 42.71 37.68
C ASP A 413 -26.48 43.31 38.29
N GLY A 414 -25.70 43.93 37.39
CA GLY A 414 -24.67 44.91 37.78
C GLY A 414 -23.67 45.28 36.69
N VAL A 415 -24.06 46.24 35.84
CA VAL A 415 -23.19 46.96 34.90
C VAL A 415 -22.09 47.73 35.62
N ALA A 416 -20.83 47.57 35.19
CA ALA A 416 -19.80 48.62 35.33
C ALA A 416 -18.70 48.44 34.27
N THR A 417 -18.62 49.42 33.40
CA THR A 417 -17.57 49.67 32.42
C THR A 417 -16.29 50.15 33.09
N THR A 418 -15.15 49.53 32.75
CA THR A 418 -13.84 50.22 32.76
C THR A 418 -12.98 49.68 31.63
N GLU A 419 -12.64 50.62 30.74
CA GLU A 419 -11.61 50.44 29.72
C GLU A 419 -10.25 50.15 30.37
N ALA A 420 -9.51 49.16 29.85
CA ALA A 420 -8.09 49.02 30.06
C ALA A 420 -7.44 48.44 28.80
N ASP A 421 -6.45 49.16 28.35
CA ASP A 421 -5.50 49.03 27.26
C ASP A 421 -4.99 47.60 26.99
N PRO A 422 -4.88 47.14 25.71
CA PRO A 422 -4.39 45.80 25.38
C PRO A 422 -2.86 45.76 25.40
N ARG A 423 -2.29 44.94 26.28
CA ARG A 423 -0.91 44.50 26.17
C ARG A 423 -0.82 43.41 25.09
N PRO A 424 0.20 43.37 24.23
CA PRO A 424 0.33 42.36 23.20
C PRO A 424 0.87 41.05 23.76
N GLY A 425 0.19 39.95 23.40
CA GLY A 425 0.77 38.67 23.10
C GLY A 425 1.07 37.73 24.26
N ALA A 426 0.14 36.90 24.58
CA ALA A 426 0.42 35.48 24.75
C ALA A 426 -0.37 34.79 23.62
N ALA A 427 0.30 34.03 22.79
CA ALA A 427 -0.36 33.10 21.88
C ALA A 427 -1.18 32.17 22.79
N GLU A 428 -2.49 32.23 22.72
CA GLU A 428 -3.35 31.19 23.26
C GLU A 428 -3.04 29.95 22.45
N THR A 429 -2.27 29.04 23.01
CA THR A 429 -2.28 27.63 22.58
C THR A 429 -3.69 27.14 22.87
N THR A 430 -4.55 27.19 21.87
CA THR A 430 -5.83 26.48 21.89
C THR A 430 -5.47 24.99 21.91
N SER A 431 -5.44 24.40 23.12
CA SER A 431 -5.32 22.94 23.24
C SER A 431 -6.51 22.33 22.49
N GLN A 432 -6.22 21.47 21.53
CA GLN A 432 -7.25 20.72 20.82
C GLN A 432 -8.09 19.90 21.82
N PRO A 433 -9.39 19.67 21.57
CA PRO A 433 -10.22 18.89 22.49
C PRO A 433 -9.65 17.47 22.64
N ARG A 434 -9.58 16.98 23.86
CA ARG A 434 -9.21 15.59 24.17
C ARG A 434 -10.39 14.70 23.84
N ARG A 435 -10.19 13.70 22.97
CA ARG A 435 -11.26 12.86 22.44
C ARG A 435 -11.15 11.40 22.85
N ALA A 436 -9.94 10.91 23.12
CA ALA A 436 -9.74 9.54 23.57
C ALA A 436 -10.39 9.33 24.96
N ALA A 437 -11.20 8.27 25.08
CA ALA A 437 -11.87 7.90 26.33
C ALA A 437 -10.87 7.33 27.33
N GLU A 438 -10.05 6.35 26.90
CA GLU A 438 -9.02 5.71 27.69
C GLU A 438 -7.79 5.38 26.83
N ALA A 439 -6.70 4.95 27.45
CA ALA A 439 -5.49 4.50 26.78
C ALA A 439 -4.90 3.24 27.44
N MET A 440 -4.30 2.39 26.63
CA MET A 440 -3.50 1.25 27.06
C MET A 440 -2.09 1.37 26.49
N GLU A 441 -1.08 1.11 27.32
CA GLU A 441 0.33 1.12 26.92
C GLU A 441 0.85 -0.29 26.63
N ALA A 442 1.71 -0.45 25.64
CA ALA A 442 2.41 -1.70 25.34
C ALA A 442 3.91 -1.42 25.13
N HIS A 443 4.69 -1.66 26.18
CA HIS A 443 6.16 -1.55 26.16
C HIS A 443 6.82 -2.93 26.06
N ASP A 444 6.12 -3.97 26.48
CA ASP A 444 6.54 -5.36 26.36
C ASP A 444 6.37 -5.86 24.90
N PRO A 445 7.38 -6.53 24.30
CA PRO A 445 7.31 -7.03 22.93
C PRO A 445 6.09 -7.92 22.66
N ASP A 446 5.76 -8.85 23.57
CA ASP A 446 4.66 -9.80 23.38
C ASP A 446 3.30 -9.08 23.37
N LYS A 447 3.16 -8.01 24.19
CA LYS A 447 1.93 -7.19 24.21
C LYS A 447 1.80 -6.35 22.94
N ARG A 448 2.92 -5.76 22.46
CA ARG A 448 2.94 -5.04 21.17
C ARG A 448 2.56 -5.96 20.02
N GLU A 449 3.14 -7.15 19.98
CA GLU A 449 2.85 -8.13 18.93
C GLU A 449 1.37 -8.51 18.91
N ARG A 450 0.72 -8.70 20.06
CA ARG A 450 -0.72 -9.00 20.14
C ARG A 450 -1.59 -7.86 19.55
N PHE A 451 -1.28 -6.60 19.84
CA PHE A 451 -2.01 -5.47 19.28
C PHE A 451 -1.83 -5.39 17.74
N TRP A 452 -0.59 -5.54 17.27
CA TRP A 452 -0.30 -5.58 15.84
C TRP A 452 -0.94 -6.78 15.14
N LYS A 453 -0.97 -7.94 15.79
CA LYS A 453 -1.58 -9.15 15.24
C LYS A 453 -3.07 -8.96 15.01
N MET A 454 -3.79 -8.37 15.97
CA MET A 454 -5.20 -8.03 15.81
C MET A 454 -5.39 -7.11 14.58
N ARG A 455 -4.60 -6.03 14.46
CA ARG A 455 -4.67 -5.10 13.32
C ARG A 455 -4.38 -5.78 11.98
N LYS A 456 -3.33 -6.60 11.92
CA LYS A 456 -2.92 -7.32 10.70
C LYS A 456 -3.91 -8.41 10.27
N SER A 457 -4.69 -8.93 11.19
CA SER A 457 -5.68 -9.98 10.91
C SER A 457 -7.03 -9.46 10.43
N GLY A 458 -7.21 -8.15 10.32
CA GLY A 458 -8.46 -7.53 9.86
C GLY A 458 -8.92 -8.08 8.52
N LEU A 459 -8.07 -8.07 7.49
CA LEU A 459 -8.42 -8.59 6.16
C LEU A 459 -8.77 -10.08 6.15
N PRO A 460 -7.96 -11.01 6.71
CA PRO A 460 -8.33 -12.42 6.82
C PRO A 460 -9.67 -12.66 7.53
N ILE A 461 -9.97 -11.91 8.59
CA ILE A 461 -11.24 -12.00 9.32
C ILE A 461 -12.41 -11.60 8.40
N LEU A 462 -12.31 -10.47 7.70
CA LEU A 462 -13.34 -9.99 6.77
C LEU A 462 -13.60 -10.96 5.60
N LEU A 463 -12.54 -11.54 5.06
CA LEU A 463 -12.63 -12.53 3.97
C LEU A 463 -13.18 -13.88 4.42
N SER A 464 -13.21 -14.18 5.72
CA SER A 464 -13.75 -15.45 6.26
C SER A 464 -15.28 -15.56 6.20
N ARG A 465 -15.98 -14.46 5.86
CA ARG A 465 -17.45 -14.43 5.77
C ARG A 465 -17.98 -15.46 4.78
N THR A 466 -18.99 -16.25 5.19
CA THR A 466 -19.53 -17.38 4.40
C THR A 466 -20.80 -17.05 3.61
N THR A 467 -21.37 -15.85 3.76
CA THR A 467 -22.54 -15.37 3.00
C THR A 467 -22.18 -15.00 1.57
N ASP A 468 -23.20 -14.78 0.70
CA ASP A 468 -22.98 -14.28 -0.66
C ASP A 468 -22.52 -12.80 -0.69
N GLU A 469 -22.93 -12.02 0.32
CA GLU A 469 -22.41 -10.68 0.53
C GLU A 469 -20.96 -10.76 1.02
N LYS A 470 -20.08 -9.97 0.43
CA LYS A 470 -18.65 -9.92 0.73
C LYS A 470 -18.19 -8.48 0.92
N HIS A 471 -17.18 -8.30 1.74
CA HIS A 471 -16.43 -7.04 1.80
C HIS A 471 -15.50 -6.95 0.58
N ILE A 472 -16.01 -6.36 -0.50
CA ILE A 472 -15.32 -6.32 -1.80
C ILE A 472 -14.26 -5.21 -1.82
N SER A 473 -13.08 -5.54 -2.37
CA SER A 473 -11.98 -4.59 -2.59
C SER A 473 -12.16 -3.90 -3.94
N PHE A 474 -12.79 -2.72 -3.98
CA PHE A 474 -12.91 -1.93 -5.21
C PHE A 474 -12.58 -0.45 -5.01
N ILE A 475 -12.92 0.14 -3.86
CA ILE A 475 -12.68 1.55 -3.51
C ILE A 475 -12.04 1.71 -2.12
N GLU A 476 -11.53 0.64 -1.56
CA GLU A 476 -11.07 0.52 -0.16
C GLU A 476 -9.69 1.13 0.12
N ASP A 477 -9.03 1.74 -0.87
CA ASP A 477 -7.63 2.18 -0.75
C ASP A 477 -7.45 3.68 -0.99
N CYS A 478 -8.54 4.43 -0.90
CA CYS A 478 -8.47 5.89 -1.05
C CYS A 478 -7.61 6.51 0.05
N ALA A 479 -6.76 7.46 -0.36
CA ALA A 479 -5.94 8.23 0.53
C ALA A 479 -6.44 9.67 0.60
N ILE A 480 -6.58 10.20 1.81
CA ILE A 480 -7.12 11.53 2.09
C ILE A 480 -6.13 12.28 2.98
N PRO A 481 -5.87 13.58 2.77
CA PRO A 481 -5.08 14.36 3.72
C PRO A 481 -5.65 14.21 5.13
N PRO A 482 -4.82 13.93 6.16
CA PRO A 482 -5.29 13.56 7.50
C PRO A 482 -6.26 14.55 8.13
N GLU A 483 -6.15 15.85 7.83
CA GLU A 483 -7.04 16.90 8.29
C GLU A 483 -8.47 16.79 7.71
N HIS A 484 -8.64 16.07 6.60
CA HIS A 484 -9.93 15.84 5.94
C HIS A 484 -10.55 14.47 6.26
N LEU A 485 -9.87 13.61 7.02
CA LEU A 485 -10.38 12.28 7.39
C LEU A 485 -11.78 12.31 8.02
N PRO A 486 -12.09 13.24 8.97
CA PRO A 486 -13.43 13.28 9.58
C PRO A 486 -14.52 13.67 8.58
N GLU A 487 -14.24 14.59 7.64
CA GLU A 487 -15.19 15.01 6.60
C GLU A 487 -15.46 13.85 5.64
N TYR A 488 -14.38 13.22 5.16
CA TYR A 488 -14.47 12.08 4.25
C TYR A 488 -15.21 10.89 4.87
N THR A 489 -14.88 10.53 6.12
CA THR A 489 -15.53 9.42 6.83
C THR A 489 -17.04 9.65 6.95
N ARG A 490 -17.45 10.88 7.33
CA ARG A 490 -18.87 11.23 7.45
C ARG A 490 -19.60 11.16 6.10
N GLU A 491 -18.97 11.65 5.03
CA GLU A 491 -19.54 11.60 3.69
C GLU A 491 -19.64 10.17 3.18
N PHE A 492 -18.60 9.34 3.42
CA PHE A 492 -18.62 7.94 3.03
C PHE A 492 -19.73 7.17 3.75
N GLN A 493 -19.91 7.38 5.07
CA GLN A 493 -21.01 6.78 5.82
C GLN A 493 -22.37 7.17 5.24
N ALA A 494 -22.56 8.44 4.87
CA ALA A 494 -23.81 8.88 4.23
C ALA A 494 -24.02 8.23 2.84
N ILE A 495 -22.96 8.03 2.06
CA ILE A 495 -23.05 7.31 0.77
C ILE A 495 -23.47 5.84 0.98
N LEU A 496 -22.92 5.19 2.01
CA LEU A 496 -23.31 3.81 2.37
C LEU A 496 -24.78 3.70 2.80
N GLU A 497 -25.24 4.65 3.64
CA GLU A 497 -26.64 4.72 4.09
C GLU A 497 -27.59 4.92 2.91
N ASP A 498 -27.27 5.79 1.95
CA ASP A 498 -28.07 6.02 0.74
C ASP A 498 -28.17 4.77 -0.14
N ASN A 499 -27.22 3.84 -0.03
CA ASN A 499 -27.16 2.58 -0.78
C ASN A 499 -27.57 1.36 0.06
N ASP A 500 -28.24 1.55 1.22
CA ASP A 500 -28.73 0.49 2.10
C ASP A 500 -27.63 -0.55 2.48
N THR A 501 -26.36 -0.14 2.59
CA THR A 501 -25.24 -1.01 2.96
C THR A 501 -24.38 -0.39 4.07
N PHE A 502 -23.39 -1.14 4.54
CA PHE A 502 -22.40 -0.68 5.50
C PHE A 502 -21.00 -1.16 5.13
N ALA A 503 -20.00 -0.62 5.76
CA ALA A 503 -18.61 -1.00 5.56
C ALA A 503 -17.87 -1.16 6.90
N THR A 504 -16.71 -1.81 6.87
CA THR A 504 -15.70 -1.73 7.93
C THR A 504 -14.71 -0.63 7.60
N PHE A 505 -14.26 0.08 8.65
CA PHE A 505 -13.25 1.12 8.58
C PHE A 505 -12.02 0.67 9.35
N TYR A 506 -11.03 0.14 8.65
CA TYR A 506 -9.71 -0.07 9.21
C TYR A 506 -8.68 0.57 8.30
N ALA A 507 -7.61 1.16 8.85
CA ALA A 507 -6.82 2.08 8.05
C ALA A 507 -5.42 2.27 8.60
N HIS A 508 -4.52 2.69 7.68
CA HIS A 508 -3.31 3.43 8.00
C HIS A 508 -3.70 4.91 8.16
N ALA A 509 -4.28 5.26 9.31
CA ALA A 509 -4.89 6.57 9.51
C ALA A 509 -3.84 7.71 9.48
N GLY A 510 -2.62 7.45 9.98
CA GLY A 510 -1.54 8.44 9.98
C GLY A 510 -1.22 9.02 8.60
N PRO A 511 -0.97 8.23 7.58
CA PRO A 511 -0.78 8.72 6.21
C PRO A 511 -2.08 8.98 5.45
N GLY A 512 -3.25 8.79 6.07
CA GLY A 512 -4.55 9.06 5.49
C GLY A 512 -5.14 7.97 4.58
N VAL A 513 -4.60 6.73 4.60
CA VAL A 513 -5.09 5.63 3.75
C VAL A 513 -6.14 4.81 4.48
N LEU A 514 -7.36 4.80 3.94
CA LEU A 514 -8.51 4.15 4.56
C LEU A 514 -8.93 2.90 3.79
N HIS A 515 -8.87 1.73 4.47
CA HIS A 515 -9.37 0.49 3.91
C HIS A 515 -10.86 0.31 4.25
N ILE A 516 -11.71 1.04 3.54
CA ILE A 516 -13.16 0.97 3.72
C ILE A 516 -13.72 -0.08 2.76
N ARG A 517 -14.33 -1.13 3.30
CA ARG A 517 -14.82 -2.25 2.51
C ARG A 517 -16.33 -2.41 2.62
N PRO A 518 -17.09 -1.87 1.66
CA PRO A 518 -18.53 -2.03 1.60
C PRO A 518 -18.94 -3.50 1.48
N LEU A 519 -20.06 -3.84 2.08
CA LEU A 519 -20.65 -5.18 1.99
C LEU A 519 -21.54 -5.26 0.75
N ILE A 520 -21.13 -6.06 -0.24
CA ILE A 520 -21.74 -6.15 -1.57
C ILE A 520 -21.97 -7.61 -1.96
N ASN A 521 -23.12 -7.91 -2.56
CA ASN A 521 -23.40 -9.17 -3.21
C ASN A 521 -23.31 -9.04 -4.73
N THR A 522 -22.15 -9.37 -5.31
CA THR A 522 -21.93 -9.26 -6.76
C THR A 522 -22.78 -10.21 -7.61
N LYS A 523 -23.62 -11.07 -7.00
CA LYS A 523 -24.61 -11.90 -7.67
C LYS A 523 -25.97 -11.21 -7.80
N ASP A 524 -26.17 -10.08 -7.11
CA ASP A 524 -27.38 -9.27 -7.16
C ASP A 524 -27.15 -8.02 -8.01
N VAL A 525 -28.09 -7.71 -8.91
CA VAL A 525 -27.95 -6.58 -9.84
C VAL A 525 -28.08 -5.24 -9.11
N ASP A 526 -28.97 -5.15 -8.13
CA ASP A 526 -29.19 -3.93 -7.37
C ASP A 526 -27.94 -3.60 -6.52
N ASP A 527 -27.27 -4.61 -5.95
CA ASP A 527 -26.01 -4.44 -5.23
C ASP A 527 -24.84 -4.05 -6.16
N VAL A 528 -24.82 -4.55 -7.39
CA VAL A 528 -23.82 -4.14 -8.39
C VAL A 528 -24.04 -2.67 -8.79
N ASP A 529 -25.28 -2.24 -8.96
CA ASP A 529 -25.59 -0.84 -9.24
C ASP A 529 -25.21 0.07 -8.06
N ALA A 530 -25.46 -0.38 -6.81
CA ALA A 530 -25.00 0.30 -5.60
C ALA A 530 -23.47 0.40 -5.52
N MET A 531 -22.75 -0.68 -5.88
CA MET A 531 -21.28 -0.68 -5.94
C MET A 531 -20.75 0.40 -6.89
N VAL A 532 -21.38 0.59 -8.05
CA VAL A 532 -21.00 1.62 -9.03
C VAL A 532 -21.28 3.02 -8.49
N ASP A 533 -22.48 3.25 -7.88
CA ASP A 533 -22.83 4.54 -7.29
C ASP A 533 -21.88 4.92 -6.14
N ILE A 534 -21.58 3.98 -5.24
CA ILE A 534 -20.61 4.18 -4.16
C ILE A 534 -19.25 4.59 -4.71
N ALA A 535 -18.73 3.84 -5.69
CA ALA A 535 -17.42 4.11 -6.26
C ALA A 535 -17.35 5.49 -6.93
N ASP A 536 -18.38 5.89 -7.65
CA ASP A 536 -18.42 7.16 -8.37
C ASP A 536 -18.49 8.35 -7.41
N ARG A 537 -19.36 8.27 -6.40
CA ARG A 537 -19.52 9.32 -5.38
C ARG A 537 -18.30 9.43 -4.46
N VAL A 538 -17.73 8.30 -4.06
CA VAL A 538 -16.53 8.26 -3.21
C VAL A 538 -15.34 8.88 -3.94
N THR A 539 -15.12 8.54 -5.21
CA THR A 539 -14.04 9.14 -6.00
C THR A 539 -14.24 10.64 -6.24
N ASP A 540 -15.49 11.13 -6.35
CA ASP A 540 -15.77 12.57 -6.38
C ASP A 540 -15.36 13.27 -5.08
N ALA A 541 -15.65 12.65 -3.93
CA ALA A 541 -15.23 13.15 -2.62
C ALA A 541 -13.70 13.17 -2.48
N VAL A 542 -13.03 12.10 -2.91
CA VAL A 542 -11.56 11.98 -2.91
C VAL A 542 -10.91 13.14 -3.68
N VAL A 543 -11.32 13.35 -4.94
CA VAL A 543 -10.77 14.42 -5.78
C VAL A 543 -11.05 15.79 -5.17
N ARG A 544 -12.26 16.03 -4.68
CA ARG A 544 -12.63 17.30 -4.04
C ARG A 544 -11.80 17.62 -2.78
N LEU A 545 -11.41 16.59 -2.03
CA LEU A 545 -10.62 16.73 -0.80
C LEU A 545 -9.10 16.71 -1.04
N GLY A 546 -8.65 16.68 -2.29
CA GLY A 546 -7.22 16.64 -2.64
C GLY A 546 -6.54 15.30 -2.33
N GLY A 547 -7.33 14.22 -2.33
CA GLY A 547 -6.86 12.86 -2.07
C GLY A 547 -6.45 12.10 -3.33
N SER A 548 -6.10 10.82 -3.15
CA SER A 548 -5.78 9.84 -4.19
C SER A 548 -6.75 8.66 -4.17
N VAL A 549 -7.08 8.10 -5.33
CA VAL A 549 -7.94 6.92 -5.43
C VAL A 549 -7.24 5.63 -5.00
N SER A 550 -5.90 5.65 -4.95
CA SER A 550 -5.09 4.58 -4.38
C SER A 550 -3.92 5.12 -3.59
N GLY A 551 -3.84 4.73 -2.32
CA GLY A 551 -2.76 5.08 -1.41
C GLY A 551 -1.63 4.05 -1.36
N GLU A 552 -1.91 2.75 -1.66
CA GLU A 552 -0.91 1.69 -1.58
C GLU A 552 -1.15 0.48 -2.50
N HIS A 553 -2.43 0.14 -2.83
CA HIS A 553 -2.73 -1.09 -3.56
C HIS A 553 -2.53 -0.96 -5.08
N GLY A 554 -2.38 0.25 -5.59
CA GLY A 554 -2.30 0.56 -7.02
C GLY A 554 -3.68 0.64 -7.69
N ASP A 555 -3.69 1.04 -8.94
CA ASP A 555 -4.92 1.21 -9.72
C ASP A 555 -5.43 -0.12 -10.30
N GLY A 556 -4.55 -0.85 -10.95
CA GLY A 556 -4.86 -2.14 -11.57
C GLY A 556 -6.12 -2.10 -12.42
N ARG A 557 -6.86 -3.21 -12.38
CA ARG A 557 -8.20 -3.32 -13.00
C ARG A 557 -9.28 -2.62 -12.19
N ALA A 558 -9.04 -2.41 -10.91
CA ALA A 558 -10.05 -1.89 -9.99
C ALA A 558 -10.27 -0.39 -10.15
N ARG A 559 -9.22 0.41 -10.42
CA ARG A 559 -9.25 1.87 -10.24
C ARG A 559 -8.77 2.71 -11.42
N THR A 560 -8.02 2.15 -12.39
CA THR A 560 -7.48 2.92 -13.55
C THR A 560 -8.54 3.77 -14.26
N GLN A 561 -9.79 3.33 -14.26
CA GLN A 561 -10.91 4.07 -14.88
C GLN A 561 -11.17 5.44 -14.25
N TRP A 562 -10.74 5.68 -13.00
CA TRP A 562 -10.92 6.96 -12.30
C TRP A 562 -9.69 7.88 -12.38
N ASN A 563 -8.55 7.42 -12.95
CA ASN A 563 -7.35 8.25 -13.09
C ASN A 563 -7.61 9.51 -13.90
N ARG A 564 -8.46 9.43 -14.94
CA ARG A 564 -8.85 10.61 -15.70
C ARG A 564 -9.68 11.62 -14.88
N LYS A 565 -10.45 11.16 -13.86
CA LYS A 565 -11.16 12.03 -12.91
C LYS A 565 -10.16 12.73 -11.97
N LEU A 566 -9.12 12.02 -11.54
CA LEU A 566 -8.08 12.52 -10.64
C LEU A 566 -7.15 13.52 -11.35
N TYR A 567 -6.62 13.13 -12.51
CA TYR A 567 -5.54 13.83 -13.20
C TYR A 567 -5.98 14.76 -14.35
N GLY A 568 -7.24 14.68 -14.76
CA GLY A 568 -7.73 15.43 -15.92
C GLY A 568 -7.33 14.80 -17.26
N ASP A 569 -7.67 15.50 -18.35
CA ASP A 569 -7.47 14.98 -19.71
C ASP A 569 -5.99 15.04 -20.13
N ASP A 570 -5.28 16.11 -19.79
CA ASP A 570 -3.92 16.37 -20.27
C ASP A 570 -2.91 15.37 -19.67
N LEU A 571 -2.90 15.18 -18.34
CA LEU A 571 -2.05 14.16 -17.72
C LEU A 571 -2.48 12.73 -18.08
N TRP A 572 -3.78 12.49 -18.29
CA TRP A 572 -4.23 11.18 -18.78
C TRP A 572 -3.65 10.86 -20.17
N GLU A 573 -3.57 11.84 -21.08
CA GLU A 573 -2.88 11.66 -22.36
C GLU A 573 -1.37 11.50 -22.16
N ALA A 574 -0.72 12.26 -21.26
CA ALA A 574 0.69 12.09 -20.94
C ALA A 574 1.02 10.66 -20.43
N PHE A 575 0.16 10.07 -19.58
CA PHE A 575 0.31 8.65 -19.17
C PHE A 575 0.20 7.69 -20.35
N ARG A 576 -0.70 7.94 -21.29
CA ARG A 576 -0.86 7.13 -22.51
C ARG A 576 0.31 7.26 -23.46
N ASP A 577 0.84 8.47 -23.62
CA ASP A 577 1.99 8.74 -24.47
C ASP A 577 3.25 8.08 -23.89
N LEU A 578 3.46 8.22 -22.57
CA LEU A 578 4.54 7.50 -21.88
C LEU A 578 4.43 5.98 -22.07
N LYS A 579 3.24 5.40 -21.86
CA LYS A 579 3.01 3.96 -22.12
C LYS A 579 3.29 3.59 -23.59
N THR A 580 3.02 4.46 -24.53
CA THR A 580 3.22 4.20 -25.96
C THR A 580 4.71 4.28 -26.35
N ALA A 581 5.50 5.07 -25.61
CA ALA A 581 6.95 5.17 -25.82
C ALA A 581 7.68 3.91 -25.38
N PHE A 582 7.19 3.25 -24.29
CA PHE A 582 7.67 1.97 -23.79
C PHE A 582 7.12 0.78 -24.55
#